data_ea1930cb619babd55cb424d2efed7465
#
_entry.id   ea1930cb619babd55cb424d2efed7465
#
_cell.length_a   1.000
_cell.length_b   1.000
_cell.length_c   1.000
_cell.angle_alpha   90.00
_cell.angle_beta   90.00
_cell.angle_gamma   90.00
#
_symmetry.space_group_name_H-M   'P 1'
#
loop_
_entity.id
_entity.type
_entity.pdbx_description
1 polymer ?
#
loop_
_entity_poly.entity_id
_entity_poly.type
_entity_poly.pdbx_seq_one_letter_code
_entity_poly.pdbx_strand_id
1 'polypeptide(L)'
;MTSTTGTGGAAVNAAKAAVLPLALAQFVASYAGSNMNVAISAIATDLGTSVTGIQTTITLFTLTMAALMIPGSKLTDIWGRKFCFQMGLVIYGAGALLASFAQGLPLLMIGYSLLEGVGSALLIPPIYILVTMLFDDTTTRAKYFGVVSAAAGIGAAAGPLIGGLVTSYISWRASFILQVLIVAAIIWLGRGIADPPLPEQRPAFDWLGAVLSALGLFFVVFGVLQSGVYGWGTATQDYAIGDTVIIHQGGVSPVWLFVGIGVVLLALFVGYSWAREKNGRAPLVSVKLFTNLTSNLGLLTQNLQWLVLQGAFFVISVFLQQVRGFSAIETGLVLVPATIGLLLSSAAAPRMARRHSQRRLIRFGFFVTALGLGLLLALGGTNPSVWSYLPGLFLMGVGIGIMLTASVNLVQSAWPENVQGDISGVSRSVSNLGSSLGVAIAGSLVAGAIPGGGQYFYALVIVGGFAIVGWVAALLMPRNEAGKKARSV
;
A
#
# COMPACT_ATOMS: atom_id res chain seq x y z
N MET A 1 -45.93 -0.31 30.72
CA MET A 1 -44.57 -0.86 30.70
C MET A 1 -44.49 -1.81 29.52
N THR A 2 -44.07 -1.31 28.36
CA THR A 2 -43.99 -2.11 27.11
C THR A 2 -42.54 -2.04 26.59
N SER A 3 -42.00 -3.20 26.58
CA SER A 3 -40.73 -3.72 25.99
C SER A 3 -39.96 -2.81 25.01
N THR A 4 -38.95 -2.08 25.49
CA THR A 4 -37.91 -1.38 24.72
C THR A 4 -36.62 -2.20 24.58
N THR A 5 -36.59 -3.48 24.99
CA THR A 5 -35.39 -4.32 25.02
C THR A 5 -35.09 -5.08 23.72
N GLY A 6 -36.02 -5.09 22.74
CA GLY A 6 -35.83 -5.85 21.50
C GLY A 6 -35.04 -5.13 20.39
N THR A 7 -35.14 -3.82 20.30
CA THR A 7 -34.53 -3.04 19.20
C THR A 7 -32.99 -2.86 19.33
N GLY A 8 -32.49 -2.76 20.55
CA GLY A 8 -31.06 -2.63 20.81
C GLY A 8 -30.25 -3.87 20.44
N GLY A 9 -30.78 -5.05 20.71
CA GLY A 9 -30.09 -6.32 20.38
C GLY A 9 -29.98 -6.59 18.88
N ALA A 10 -31.06 -6.27 18.13
CA ALA A 10 -31.05 -6.43 16.67
C ALA A 10 -30.08 -5.45 15.98
N ALA A 11 -30.02 -4.20 16.42
CA ALA A 11 -29.11 -3.20 15.89
C ALA A 11 -27.63 -3.57 16.15
N VAL A 12 -27.30 -4.06 17.37
CA VAL A 12 -25.95 -4.53 17.70
C VAL A 12 -25.55 -5.75 16.87
N ASN A 13 -26.48 -6.68 16.61
CA ASN A 13 -26.20 -7.84 15.77
C ASN A 13 -26.02 -7.45 14.30
N ALA A 14 -26.79 -6.51 13.78
CA ALA A 14 -26.63 -5.96 12.43
C ALA A 14 -25.28 -5.25 12.27
N ALA A 15 -24.88 -4.43 13.25
CA ALA A 15 -23.57 -3.78 13.26
C ALA A 15 -22.41 -4.78 13.26
N LYS A 16 -22.53 -5.87 14.06
CA LYS A 16 -21.52 -6.96 14.06
C LYS A 16 -21.48 -7.70 12.74
N ALA A 17 -22.61 -7.95 12.11
CA ALA A 17 -22.69 -8.61 10.81
C ALA A 17 -22.03 -7.78 9.69
N ALA A 18 -22.11 -6.43 9.80
CA ALA A 18 -21.49 -5.52 8.85
C ALA A 18 -19.93 -5.54 8.88
N VAL A 19 -19.30 -6.00 9.97
CA VAL A 19 -17.85 -6.06 10.08
C VAL A 19 -17.23 -7.09 9.12
N LEU A 20 -17.91 -8.22 8.90
CA LEU A 20 -17.41 -9.28 8.03
C LEU A 20 -17.16 -8.80 6.59
N PRO A 21 -18.13 -8.18 5.89
CA PRO A 21 -17.88 -7.67 4.54
C PRO A 21 -16.81 -6.57 4.51
N LEU A 22 -16.69 -5.72 5.54
CA LEU A 22 -15.63 -4.72 5.63
C LEU A 22 -14.25 -5.36 5.80
N ALA A 23 -14.14 -6.38 6.64
CA ALA A 23 -12.90 -7.13 6.82
C ALA A 23 -12.50 -7.90 5.56
N LEU A 24 -13.44 -8.56 4.88
CA LEU A 24 -13.20 -9.24 3.61
C LEU A 24 -12.77 -8.29 2.50
N ALA A 25 -13.35 -7.08 2.44
CA ALA A 25 -12.95 -6.06 1.48
C ALA A 25 -11.51 -5.60 1.72
N GLN A 26 -11.12 -5.41 2.98
CA GLN A 26 -9.75 -5.07 3.33
C GLN A 26 -8.79 -6.23 3.04
N PHE A 27 -9.22 -7.47 3.27
CA PHE A 27 -8.46 -8.67 2.90
C PHE A 27 -8.19 -8.73 1.40
N VAL A 28 -9.22 -8.62 0.55
CA VAL A 28 -9.07 -8.77 -0.90
C VAL A 28 -8.19 -7.67 -1.51
N ALA A 29 -8.32 -6.42 -1.03
CA ALA A 29 -7.47 -5.33 -1.48
C ALA A 29 -5.99 -5.54 -1.12
N SER A 30 -5.70 -6.09 0.06
CA SER A 30 -4.34 -6.41 0.49
C SER A 30 -3.78 -7.65 -0.21
N TYR A 31 -4.63 -8.64 -0.49
CA TYR A 31 -4.30 -9.82 -1.27
C TYR A 31 -3.87 -9.44 -2.69
N ALA A 32 -4.62 -8.59 -3.38
CA ALA A 32 -4.29 -8.11 -4.73
C ALA A 32 -2.92 -7.44 -4.81
N GLY A 33 -2.54 -6.67 -3.77
CA GLY A 33 -1.24 -6.00 -3.71
C GLY A 33 -0.05 -6.95 -3.53
N SER A 34 -0.26 -8.21 -3.14
CA SER A 34 0.82 -9.14 -2.80
C SER A 34 0.88 -10.40 -3.67
N ASN A 35 -0.27 -10.89 -4.18
CA ASN A 35 -0.32 -12.13 -4.96
C ASN A 35 0.43 -12.04 -6.30
N MET A 36 0.43 -10.86 -6.93
CA MET A 36 1.11 -10.65 -8.22
C MET A 36 2.61 -10.92 -8.15
N ASN A 37 3.26 -10.68 -7.00
CA ASN A 37 4.70 -10.86 -6.85
C ASN A 37 5.17 -12.30 -7.07
N VAL A 38 4.35 -13.30 -6.76
CA VAL A 38 4.70 -14.73 -6.97
C VAL A 38 4.28 -15.25 -8.34
N ALA A 39 3.46 -14.52 -9.08
CA ALA A 39 2.98 -14.89 -10.41
C ALA A 39 3.75 -14.18 -11.55
N ILE A 40 4.77 -13.36 -11.24
CA ILE A 40 5.47 -12.48 -12.19
C ILE A 40 5.93 -13.24 -13.42
N SER A 41 6.69 -14.32 -13.24
CA SER A 41 7.25 -15.10 -14.36
C SER A 41 6.16 -15.85 -15.14
N ALA A 42 5.17 -16.43 -14.45
CA ALA A 42 4.07 -17.12 -15.08
C ALA A 42 3.24 -16.18 -15.98
N ILE A 43 2.93 -14.99 -15.50
CA ILE A 43 2.19 -13.96 -16.27
C ILE A 43 3.05 -13.45 -17.42
N ALA A 44 4.33 -13.16 -17.18
CA ALA A 44 5.24 -12.66 -18.22
C ALA A 44 5.36 -13.65 -19.38
N THR A 45 5.50 -14.94 -19.08
CA THR A 45 5.58 -16.00 -20.08
C THR A 45 4.26 -16.17 -20.84
N ASP A 46 3.14 -16.19 -20.14
CA ASP A 46 1.82 -16.46 -20.73
C ASP A 46 1.33 -15.28 -21.61
N LEU A 47 1.64 -14.04 -21.23
CA LEU A 47 1.28 -12.85 -21.99
C LEU A 47 2.35 -12.40 -23.01
N GLY A 48 3.47 -13.15 -23.16
CA GLY A 48 4.56 -12.81 -24.07
C GLY A 48 5.20 -11.45 -23.73
N THR A 49 5.29 -11.10 -22.44
CA THR A 49 5.85 -9.83 -21.99
C THR A 49 7.09 -10.03 -21.10
N SER A 50 7.71 -8.94 -20.67
CA SER A 50 8.87 -8.96 -19.79
C SER A 50 8.49 -8.84 -18.31
N VAL A 51 9.41 -9.22 -17.42
CA VAL A 51 9.29 -8.95 -15.97
C VAL A 51 9.10 -7.45 -15.70
N THR A 52 9.78 -6.60 -16.47
CA THR A 52 9.61 -5.13 -16.39
C THR A 52 8.18 -4.71 -16.73
N GLY A 53 7.51 -5.37 -17.69
CA GLY A 53 6.09 -5.11 -17.99
C GLY A 53 5.19 -5.43 -16.80
N ILE A 54 5.42 -6.56 -16.13
CA ILE A 54 4.66 -6.94 -14.93
C ILE A 54 5.01 -6.02 -13.74
N GLN A 55 6.27 -5.66 -13.58
CA GLN A 55 6.69 -4.64 -12.61
C GLN A 55 5.93 -3.33 -12.79
N THR A 56 5.86 -2.84 -14.03
CA THR A 56 5.10 -1.62 -14.37
C THR A 56 3.64 -1.77 -13.99
N THR A 57 3.03 -2.92 -14.26
CA THR A 57 1.65 -3.23 -13.91
C THR A 57 1.42 -3.17 -12.40
N ILE A 58 2.28 -3.80 -11.58
CA ILE A 58 2.21 -3.76 -10.11
C ILE A 58 2.41 -2.33 -9.59
N THR A 59 3.38 -1.61 -10.15
CA THR A 59 3.67 -0.24 -9.75
C THR A 59 2.49 0.69 -10.04
N LEU A 60 1.89 0.57 -11.23
CA LEU A 60 0.73 1.38 -11.62
C LEU A 60 -0.51 1.08 -10.77
N PHE A 61 -0.72 -0.16 -10.32
CA PHE A 61 -1.78 -0.50 -9.38
C PHE A 61 -1.64 0.28 -8.07
N THR A 62 -0.48 0.18 -7.43
CA THR A 62 -0.23 0.87 -6.16
C THR A 62 -0.17 2.38 -6.32
N LEU A 63 0.29 2.88 -7.48
CA LEU A 63 0.27 4.29 -7.82
C LEU A 63 -1.15 4.82 -8.01
N THR A 64 -2.02 4.08 -8.72
CA THR A 64 -3.44 4.44 -8.89
C THR A 64 -4.11 4.55 -7.52
N MET A 65 -3.86 3.59 -6.63
CA MET A 65 -4.32 3.68 -5.24
C MET A 65 -3.76 4.92 -4.53
N ALA A 66 -2.46 5.18 -4.62
CA ALA A 66 -1.83 6.33 -3.96
C ALA A 66 -2.43 7.66 -4.43
N ALA A 67 -2.58 7.81 -5.75
CA ALA A 67 -3.07 9.03 -6.37
C ALA A 67 -4.56 9.31 -6.07
N LEU A 68 -5.37 8.26 -6.02
CA LEU A 68 -6.83 8.39 -5.89
C LEU A 68 -7.36 8.13 -4.47
N MET A 69 -6.53 7.70 -3.52
CA MET A 69 -6.97 7.41 -2.15
C MET A 69 -7.52 8.64 -1.44
N ILE A 70 -6.89 9.80 -1.60
CA ILE A 70 -7.34 11.06 -1.00
C ILE A 70 -8.61 11.58 -1.69
N PRO A 71 -8.64 11.72 -3.03
CA PRO A 71 -9.88 12.03 -3.75
C PRO A 71 -11.02 11.07 -3.42
N GLY A 72 -10.74 9.76 -3.39
CA GLY A 72 -11.70 8.72 -3.03
C GLY A 72 -12.27 8.90 -1.62
N SER A 73 -11.42 9.21 -0.64
CA SER A 73 -11.85 9.51 0.73
C SER A 73 -12.81 10.71 0.77
N LYS A 74 -12.51 11.79 0.06
CA LYS A 74 -13.40 12.98 -0.01
C LYS A 74 -14.72 12.68 -0.71
N LEU A 75 -14.71 11.84 -1.74
CA LEU A 75 -15.94 11.40 -2.41
C LEU A 75 -16.88 10.64 -1.47
N THR A 76 -16.36 9.93 -0.47
CA THR A 76 -17.19 9.22 0.51
C THR A 76 -18.04 10.17 1.37
N ASP A 77 -17.56 11.38 1.63
CA ASP A 77 -18.28 12.41 2.36
C ASP A 77 -19.35 13.09 1.50
N ILE A 78 -19.21 13.06 0.17
CA ILE A 78 -20.13 13.71 -0.80
C ILE A 78 -21.19 12.74 -1.28
N TRP A 79 -20.80 11.51 -1.67
CA TRP A 79 -21.72 10.53 -2.29
C TRP A 79 -22.31 9.52 -1.30
N GLY A 80 -21.73 9.42 -0.09
CA GLY A 80 -22.11 8.45 0.92
C GLY A 80 -21.14 7.29 1.03
N ARG A 81 -20.96 6.81 2.25
CA ARG A 81 -19.91 5.84 2.59
C ARG A 81 -20.24 4.46 2.07
N LYS A 82 -21.49 4.02 2.25
CA LYS A 82 -21.97 2.75 1.70
C LYS A 82 -21.97 2.74 0.17
N PHE A 83 -22.41 3.85 -0.45
CA PHE A 83 -22.43 3.97 -1.91
C PHE A 83 -21.02 3.87 -2.49
N CYS A 84 -20.05 4.62 -1.95
CA CYS A 84 -18.65 4.56 -2.40
C CYS A 84 -18.02 3.18 -2.16
N PHE A 85 -18.33 2.54 -1.03
CA PHE A 85 -17.90 1.18 -0.73
C PHE A 85 -18.40 0.18 -1.77
N GLN A 86 -19.70 0.19 -2.08
CA GLN A 86 -20.30 -0.71 -3.05
C GLN A 86 -19.83 -0.42 -4.49
N MET A 87 -19.77 0.85 -4.87
CA MET A 87 -19.26 1.26 -6.19
C MET A 87 -17.78 0.85 -6.34
N GLY A 88 -16.96 1.06 -5.31
CA GLY A 88 -15.58 0.61 -5.29
C GLY A 88 -15.47 -0.89 -5.50
N LEU A 89 -16.31 -1.70 -4.84
CA LEU A 89 -16.36 -3.15 -5.03
C LEU A 89 -16.76 -3.56 -6.45
N VAL A 90 -17.75 -2.88 -7.05
CA VAL A 90 -18.19 -3.16 -8.43
C VAL A 90 -17.06 -2.85 -9.41
N ILE A 91 -16.42 -1.68 -9.28
CA ILE A 91 -15.31 -1.29 -10.16
C ILE A 91 -14.12 -2.25 -9.97
N TYR A 92 -13.78 -2.59 -8.73
CA TYR A 92 -12.75 -3.56 -8.40
C TYR A 92 -13.03 -4.93 -9.01
N GLY A 93 -14.25 -5.46 -8.81
CA GLY A 93 -14.67 -6.74 -9.36
C GLY A 93 -14.69 -6.77 -10.88
N ALA A 94 -15.11 -5.68 -11.52
CA ALA A 94 -15.03 -5.54 -12.98
C ALA A 94 -13.57 -5.53 -13.46
N GLY A 95 -12.67 -4.88 -12.73
CA GLY A 95 -11.24 -4.88 -12.98
C GLY A 95 -10.62 -6.28 -12.89
N ALA A 96 -10.91 -7.01 -11.79
CA ALA A 96 -10.47 -8.37 -11.60
C ALA A 96 -11.01 -9.31 -12.70
N LEU A 97 -12.28 -9.16 -13.06
CA LEU A 97 -12.88 -9.92 -14.14
C LEU A 97 -12.17 -9.64 -15.48
N LEU A 98 -11.93 -8.37 -15.80
CA LEU A 98 -11.23 -7.97 -17.02
C LEU A 98 -9.79 -8.51 -17.05
N ALA A 99 -9.08 -8.43 -15.92
CA ALA A 99 -7.74 -8.98 -15.77
C ALA A 99 -7.69 -10.50 -15.97
N SER A 100 -8.73 -11.23 -15.54
CA SER A 100 -8.81 -12.68 -15.74
C SER A 100 -8.91 -13.08 -17.21
N PHE A 101 -9.40 -12.21 -18.10
CA PHE A 101 -9.48 -12.42 -19.54
C PHE A 101 -8.30 -11.79 -20.32
N ALA A 102 -7.28 -11.26 -19.61
CA ALA A 102 -6.17 -10.61 -20.29
C ALA A 102 -5.40 -11.58 -21.19
N GLN A 103 -5.25 -11.19 -22.47
CA GLN A 103 -4.45 -11.86 -23.49
C GLN A 103 -3.18 -11.09 -23.83
N GLY A 104 -2.95 -9.96 -23.16
CA GLY A 104 -1.78 -9.09 -23.32
C GLY A 104 -1.67 -8.10 -22.17
N LEU A 105 -0.50 -7.50 -22.07
CA LEU A 105 -0.17 -6.55 -21.02
C LEU A 105 -1.14 -5.35 -20.92
N PRO A 106 -1.60 -4.71 -22.00
CA PRO A 106 -2.49 -3.56 -21.92
C PRO A 106 -3.82 -3.88 -21.22
N LEU A 107 -4.42 -5.04 -21.51
CA LEU A 107 -5.69 -5.43 -20.90
C LEU A 107 -5.51 -5.75 -19.41
N LEU A 108 -4.40 -6.39 -19.03
CA LEU A 108 -4.04 -6.61 -17.63
C LEU A 108 -3.84 -5.27 -16.89
N MET A 109 -3.16 -4.31 -17.52
CA MET A 109 -2.96 -2.97 -16.92
C MET A 109 -4.29 -2.24 -16.71
N ILE A 110 -5.22 -2.29 -17.69
CA ILE A 110 -6.54 -1.67 -17.54
C ILE A 110 -7.33 -2.36 -16.41
N GLY A 111 -7.38 -3.69 -16.39
CA GLY A 111 -8.12 -4.46 -15.38
C GLY A 111 -7.52 -4.30 -14.00
N TYR A 112 -6.30 -4.74 -13.81
CA TYR A 112 -5.63 -4.77 -12.50
C TYR A 112 -5.14 -3.39 -12.07
N SER A 113 -4.32 -2.70 -12.90
CA SER A 113 -3.68 -1.47 -12.41
C SER A 113 -4.67 -0.30 -12.32
N LEU A 114 -5.54 -0.14 -13.30
CA LEU A 114 -6.46 1.00 -13.34
C LEU A 114 -7.75 0.69 -12.58
N LEU A 115 -8.54 -0.31 -13.00
CA LEU A 115 -9.87 -0.53 -12.42
C LEU A 115 -9.81 -1.08 -10.99
N GLU A 116 -9.00 -2.09 -10.70
CA GLU A 116 -8.85 -2.54 -9.30
C GLU A 116 -8.22 -1.45 -8.42
N GLY A 117 -7.28 -0.64 -8.96
CA GLY A 117 -6.68 0.49 -8.26
C GLY A 117 -7.70 1.57 -7.92
N VAL A 118 -8.54 1.98 -8.87
CA VAL A 118 -9.66 2.92 -8.67
C VAL A 118 -10.67 2.36 -7.68
N GLY A 119 -11.07 1.09 -7.88
CA GLY A 119 -11.98 0.39 -6.98
C GLY A 119 -11.46 0.38 -5.56
N SER A 120 -10.18 0.05 -5.35
CA SER A 120 -9.52 0.05 -4.04
C SER A 120 -9.51 1.44 -3.39
N ALA A 121 -9.23 2.49 -4.17
CA ALA A 121 -9.22 3.86 -3.69
C ALA A 121 -10.60 4.36 -3.21
N LEU A 122 -11.69 3.82 -3.77
CA LEU A 122 -13.06 4.11 -3.35
C LEU A 122 -13.55 3.22 -2.20
N LEU A 123 -13.13 1.94 -2.15
CA LEU A 123 -13.64 0.99 -1.16
C LEU A 123 -12.92 1.04 0.19
N ILE A 124 -11.60 1.36 0.21
CA ILE A 124 -10.80 1.28 1.45
C ILE A 124 -11.13 2.39 2.45
N PRO A 125 -11.23 3.69 2.08
CA PRO A 125 -11.54 4.75 3.03
C PRO A 125 -12.88 4.54 3.78
N PRO A 126 -13.99 4.17 3.12
CA PRO A 126 -15.26 3.94 3.81
C PRO A 126 -15.21 2.83 4.87
N ILE A 127 -14.35 1.82 4.72
CA ILE A 127 -14.26 0.69 5.66
C ILE A 127 -14.03 1.18 7.09
N TYR A 128 -13.04 2.06 7.27
CA TYR A 128 -12.68 2.57 8.60
C TYR A 128 -13.73 3.56 9.13
N ILE A 129 -14.31 4.38 8.26
CA ILE A 129 -15.37 5.34 8.63
C ILE A 129 -16.62 4.60 9.06
N LEU A 130 -17.04 3.57 8.31
CA LEU A 130 -18.20 2.75 8.64
C LEU A 130 -18.02 2.04 9.99
N VAL A 131 -16.84 1.48 10.29
CA VAL A 131 -16.56 0.90 11.61
C VAL A 131 -16.69 1.96 12.72
N THR A 132 -16.24 3.19 12.49
CA THR A 132 -16.38 4.29 13.46
C THR A 132 -17.84 4.62 13.74
N MET A 133 -18.71 4.56 12.73
CA MET A 133 -20.11 4.92 12.84
C MET A 133 -21.02 3.79 13.32
N LEU A 134 -20.61 2.54 13.10
CA LEU A 134 -21.36 1.37 13.57
C LEU A 134 -21.21 1.12 15.08
N PHE A 135 -20.17 1.68 15.71
CA PHE A 135 -19.86 1.43 17.12
C PHE A 135 -19.50 2.73 17.85
N ASP A 136 -20.39 3.17 18.74
CA ASP A 136 -20.19 4.39 19.55
C ASP A 136 -19.16 4.19 20.66
N ASP A 137 -19.09 2.97 21.23
CA ASP A 137 -18.15 2.64 22.28
C ASP A 137 -16.72 2.50 21.75
N THR A 138 -15.78 3.26 22.32
CA THR A 138 -14.37 3.31 21.93
C THR A 138 -13.66 1.95 22.03
N THR A 139 -14.02 1.14 23.04
CA THR A 139 -13.43 -0.20 23.25
C THR A 139 -13.87 -1.17 22.15
N THR A 140 -15.16 -1.17 21.84
CA THR A 140 -15.77 -1.99 20.77
C THR A 140 -15.25 -1.54 19.41
N ARG A 141 -15.16 -0.23 19.17
CA ARG A 141 -14.57 0.36 17.95
C ARG A 141 -13.13 -0.11 17.76
N ALA A 142 -12.29 0.01 18.79
CA ALA A 142 -10.90 -0.43 18.74
C ALA A 142 -10.76 -1.94 18.44
N LYS A 143 -11.67 -2.77 18.98
CA LYS A 143 -11.72 -4.21 18.67
C LYS A 143 -11.96 -4.45 17.18
N TYR A 144 -12.94 -3.79 16.57
CA TYR A 144 -13.29 -4.02 15.16
C TYR A 144 -12.32 -3.35 14.18
N PHE A 145 -11.70 -2.24 14.55
CA PHE A 145 -10.51 -1.74 13.84
C PHE A 145 -9.40 -2.79 13.82
N GLY A 146 -9.19 -3.48 14.95
CA GLY A 146 -8.25 -4.59 15.03
C GLY A 146 -8.60 -5.74 14.08
N VAL A 147 -9.89 -6.10 13.95
CA VAL A 147 -10.36 -7.14 13.02
C VAL A 147 -10.08 -6.76 11.57
N VAL A 148 -10.42 -5.53 11.16
CA VAL A 148 -10.18 -5.03 9.79
C VAL A 148 -8.67 -4.96 9.50
N SER A 149 -7.88 -4.47 10.45
CA SER A 149 -6.41 -4.41 10.30
C SER A 149 -5.78 -5.81 10.23
N ALA A 150 -6.28 -6.77 11.02
CA ALA A 150 -5.85 -8.16 10.96
C ALA A 150 -6.19 -8.78 9.58
N ALA A 151 -7.38 -8.49 9.04
CA ALA A 151 -7.77 -8.95 7.71
C ALA A 151 -6.84 -8.40 6.62
N ALA A 152 -6.40 -7.12 6.73
CA ALA A 152 -5.37 -6.55 5.85
C ALA A 152 -4.05 -7.32 5.93
N GLY A 153 -3.58 -7.59 7.15
CA GLY A 153 -2.35 -8.35 7.38
C GLY A 153 -2.44 -9.78 6.85
N ILE A 154 -3.58 -10.46 7.09
CA ILE A 154 -3.84 -11.81 6.58
C ILE A 154 -3.88 -11.79 5.04
N GLY A 155 -4.53 -10.79 4.42
CA GLY A 155 -4.58 -10.66 2.96
C GLY A 155 -3.19 -10.49 2.34
N ALA A 156 -2.38 -9.57 2.88
CA ALA A 156 -1.01 -9.37 2.43
C ALA A 156 -0.14 -10.62 2.61
N ALA A 157 -0.36 -11.34 3.70
CA ALA A 157 0.36 -12.56 4.04
C ALA A 157 -0.08 -13.78 3.21
N ALA A 158 -1.39 -13.90 2.95
CA ALA A 158 -1.97 -14.99 2.17
C ALA A 158 -1.69 -14.85 0.67
N GLY A 159 -1.41 -13.62 0.18
CA GLY A 159 -1.17 -13.34 -1.23
C GLY A 159 -0.12 -14.25 -1.84
N PRO A 160 1.12 -14.28 -1.34
CA PRO A 160 2.15 -15.16 -1.88
C PRO A 160 1.80 -16.65 -1.81
N LEU A 161 1.19 -17.09 -0.71
CA LEU A 161 0.86 -18.50 -0.51
C LEU A 161 -0.31 -18.93 -1.40
N ILE A 162 -1.46 -18.27 -1.29
CA ILE A 162 -2.66 -18.58 -2.09
C ILE A 162 -2.41 -18.28 -3.56
N GLY A 163 -1.81 -17.10 -3.85
CA GLY A 163 -1.45 -16.71 -5.22
C GLY A 163 -0.49 -17.69 -5.87
N GLY A 164 0.54 -18.14 -5.14
CA GLY A 164 1.47 -19.16 -5.61
C GLY A 164 0.82 -20.51 -5.88
N LEU A 165 -0.02 -20.99 -4.95
CA LEU A 165 -0.75 -22.24 -5.07
C LEU A 165 -1.73 -22.20 -6.26
N VAL A 166 -2.56 -21.15 -6.36
CA VAL A 166 -3.53 -21.00 -7.45
C VAL A 166 -2.82 -20.87 -8.79
N THR A 167 -1.73 -20.11 -8.87
CA THR A 167 -0.95 -19.91 -10.10
C THR A 167 -0.30 -21.21 -10.56
N SER A 168 0.24 -22.01 -9.65
CA SER A 168 0.96 -23.25 -10.01
C SER A 168 0.04 -24.41 -10.38
N TYR A 169 -1.11 -24.56 -9.72
CA TYR A 169 -1.99 -25.73 -9.93
C TYR A 169 -3.16 -25.46 -10.88
N ILE A 170 -3.56 -24.20 -11.07
CA ILE A 170 -4.70 -23.84 -11.91
C ILE A 170 -4.24 -22.86 -13.00
N SER A 171 -4.07 -21.58 -12.64
CA SER A 171 -3.62 -20.49 -13.51
C SER A 171 -3.52 -19.20 -12.69
N TRP A 172 -2.66 -18.29 -13.08
CA TRP A 172 -2.65 -16.94 -12.51
C TRP A 172 -3.99 -16.20 -12.71
N ARG A 173 -4.72 -16.50 -13.80
CA ARG A 173 -6.06 -15.96 -14.07
C ARG A 173 -7.08 -16.39 -13.02
N ALA A 174 -6.97 -17.60 -12.50
CA ALA A 174 -7.86 -18.10 -11.45
C ALA A 174 -7.73 -17.29 -10.14
N SER A 175 -6.58 -16.65 -9.89
CA SER A 175 -6.40 -15.76 -8.77
C SER A 175 -7.27 -14.49 -8.87
N PHE A 176 -7.48 -13.98 -10.07
CA PHE A 176 -8.41 -12.87 -10.32
C PHE A 176 -9.87 -13.33 -10.25
N ILE A 177 -10.20 -14.51 -10.76
CA ILE A 177 -11.55 -15.09 -10.64
C ILE A 177 -11.89 -15.30 -9.15
N LEU A 178 -10.95 -15.77 -8.32
CA LEU A 178 -11.12 -15.88 -6.87
C LEU A 178 -11.48 -14.51 -6.25
N GLN A 179 -10.83 -13.44 -6.67
CA GLN A 179 -11.13 -12.08 -6.22
C GLN A 179 -12.55 -11.68 -6.62
N VAL A 180 -12.98 -11.96 -7.85
CA VAL A 180 -14.37 -11.70 -8.32
C VAL A 180 -15.38 -12.40 -7.44
N LEU A 181 -15.16 -13.68 -7.10
CA LEU A 181 -16.05 -14.46 -6.23
C LEU A 181 -16.11 -13.88 -4.81
N ILE A 182 -14.96 -13.49 -4.26
CA ILE A 182 -14.90 -12.83 -2.93
C ILE A 182 -15.65 -11.49 -2.97
N VAL A 183 -15.44 -10.68 -4.01
CA VAL A 183 -16.13 -9.38 -4.18
C VAL A 183 -17.63 -9.58 -4.31
N ALA A 184 -18.10 -10.56 -5.08
CA ALA A 184 -19.52 -10.88 -5.19
C ALA A 184 -20.13 -11.26 -3.81
N ALA A 185 -19.40 -12.07 -3.04
CA ALA A 185 -19.81 -12.41 -1.67
C ALA A 185 -19.85 -11.16 -0.76
N ILE A 186 -18.86 -10.25 -0.86
CA ILE A 186 -18.82 -9.01 -0.09
C ILE A 186 -20.01 -8.12 -0.45
N ILE A 187 -20.33 -7.94 -1.73
CA ILE A 187 -21.48 -7.16 -2.20
C ILE A 187 -22.77 -7.74 -1.64
N TRP A 188 -22.91 -9.07 -1.66
CA TRP A 188 -24.09 -9.75 -1.14
C TRP A 188 -24.23 -9.55 0.39
N LEU A 189 -23.15 -9.77 1.15
CA LEU A 189 -23.11 -9.58 2.60
C LEU A 189 -23.26 -8.10 2.99
N GLY A 190 -22.72 -7.18 2.19
CA GLY A 190 -22.74 -5.74 2.44
C GLY A 190 -24.06 -5.06 2.18
N ARG A 191 -25.07 -5.75 1.62
CA ARG A 191 -26.41 -5.17 1.37
C ARG A 191 -27.08 -4.65 2.64
N GLY A 192 -26.85 -5.35 3.75
CA GLY A 192 -27.42 -4.99 5.07
C GLY A 192 -26.67 -3.88 5.82
N ILE A 193 -25.58 -3.33 5.30
CA ILE A 193 -24.88 -2.22 5.94
C ILE A 193 -25.79 -1.00 5.91
N ALA A 194 -26.06 -0.40 7.09
CA ALA A 194 -26.81 0.86 7.18
C ALA A 194 -25.97 1.99 6.55
N ASP A 195 -26.62 2.82 5.75
CA ASP A 195 -25.99 4.03 5.21
C ASP A 195 -26.22 5.18 6.18
N PRO A 196 -25.17 5.74 6.79
CA PRO A 196 -25.34 6.87 7.69
C PRO A 196 -25.85 8.08 6.92
N PRO A 197 -26.66 8.93 7.56
CA PRO A 197 -27.19 10.12 6.92
C PRO A 197 -26.04 11.02 6.43
N LEU A 198 -26.19 11.53 5.22
CA LEU A 198 -25.23 12.48 4.64
C LEU A 198 -25.33 13.82 5.38
N PRO A 199 -24.22 14.56 5.52
CA PRO A 199 -24.24 15.92 6.06
C PRO A 199 -25.20 16.80 5.24
N GLU A 200 -25.95 17.68 5.90
CA GLU A 200 -26.86 18.63 5.22
C GLU A 200 -26.10 19.52 4.22
N GLN A 201 -24.90 19.94 4.57
CA GLN A 201 -24.01 20.68 3.68
C GLN A 201 -22.90 19.75 3.15
N ARG A 202 -23.01 19.41 1.87
CA ARG A 202 -21.98 18.60 1.20
C ARG A 202 -20.80 19.48 0.82
N PRO A 203 -19.57 19.12 1.17
CA PRO A 203 -18.39 19.89 0.75
C PRO A 203 -18.27 19.85 -0.79
N ALA A 204 -17.88 20.97 -1.39
CA ALA A 204 -17.55 21.02 -2.82
C ALA A 204 -16.28 20.22 -3.08
N PHE A 205 -16.32 19.34 -4.09
CA PHE A 205 -15.14 18.56 -4.46
C PHE A 205 -14.07 19.44 -5.12
N ASP A 206 -12.83 19.25 -4.71
CA ASP A 206 -11.68 19.98 -5.21
C ASP A 206 -11.05 19.26 -6.41
N TRP A 207 -11.64 19.44 -7.60
CA TRP A 207 -11.20 18.78 -8.83
C TRP A 207 -9.77 19.17 -9.22
N LEU A 208 -9.41 20.44 -9.12
CA LEU A 208 -8.07 20.89 -9.51
C LEU A 208 -7.01 20.35 -8.54
N GLY A 209 -7.27 20.37 -7.24
CA GLY A 209 -6.40 19.75 -6.26
C GLY A 209 -6.24 18.24 -6.50
N ALA A 210 -7.32 17.53 -6.83
CA ALA A 210 -7.30 16.11 -7.14
C ALA A 210 -6.45 15.81 -8.39
N VAL A 211 -6.61 16.58 -9.45
CA VAL A 211 -5.83 16.41 -10.71
C VAL A 211 -4.35 16.73 -10.47
N LEU A 212 -4.03 17.85 -9.80
CA LEU A 212 -2.65 18.24 -9.54
C LEU A 212 -1.92 17.21 -8.67
N SER A 213 -2.57 16.70 -7.60
CA SER A 213 -1.98 15.69 -6.73
C SER A 213 -1.79 14.36 -7.45
N ALA A 214 -2.79 13.91 -8.22
CA ALA A 214 -2.74 12.65 -8.95
C ALA A 214 -1.66 12.67 -10.05
N LEU A 215 -1.63 13.72 -10.87
CA LEU A 215 -0.61 13.85 -11.92
C LEU A 215 0.78 14.05 -11.33
N GLY A 216 0.91 14.81 -10.24
CA GLY A 216 2.18 15.00 -9.55
C GLY A 216 2.77 13.67 -9.06
N LEU A 217 1.98 12.86 -8.37
CA LEU A 217 2.38 11.52 -7.93
C LEU A 217 2.66 10.59 -9.12
N PHE A 218 1.83 10.65 -10.16
CA PHE A 218 2.04 9.87 -11.38
C PHE A 218 3.40 10.15 -12.00
N PHE A 219 3.73 11.43 -12.24
CA PHE A 219 4.99 11.77 -12.91
C PHE A 219 6.22 11.45 -12.06
N VAL A 220 6.17 11.59 -10.73
CA VAL A 220 7.27 11.17 -9.84
C VAL A 220 7.52 9.68 -9.99
N VAL A 221 6.50 8.85 -9.87
CA VAL A 221 6.66 7.38 -9.91
C VAL A 221 6.97 6.90 -11.33
N PHE A 222 6.34 7.49 -12.33
CA PHE A 222 6.61 7.19 -13.73
C PHE A 222 8.08 7.50 -14.10
N GLY A 223 8.60 8.64 -13.61
CA GLY A 223 10.01 8.97 -13.77
C GLY A 223 10.92 7.91 -13.15
N VAL A 224 10.61 7.47 -11.93
CA VAL A 224 11.37 6.38 -11.26
C VAL A 224 11.29 5.07 -12.07
N LEU A 225 10.13 4.71 -12.62
CA LEU A 225 9.98 3.53 -13.48
C LEU A 225 10.87 3.59 -14.72
N GLN A 226 11.00 4.77 -15.32
CA GLN A 226 11.83 4.97 -16.51
C GLN A 226 13.34 4.75 -16.24
N SER A 227 13.77 4.73 -14.99
CA SER A 227 15.18 4.50 -14.65
C SER A 227 15.69 3.09 -15.02
N GLY A 228 14.79 2.11 -15.11
CA GLY A 228 15.11 0.77 -15.58
C GLY A 228 15.44 0.71 -17.09
N VAL A 229 14.96 1.69 -17.85
CA VAL A 229 15.14 1.78 -19.31
C VAL A 229 16.24 2.79 -19.66
N TYR A 230 16.20 3.97 -19.05
CA TYR A 230 17.06 5.10 -19.40
C TYR A 230 18.22 5.32 -18.42
N GLY A 231 18.34 4.51 -17.35
CA GLY A 231 19.33 4.72 -16.29
C GLY A 231 18.99 5.90 -15.38
N TRP A 232 19.70 6.00 -14.23
CA TRP A 232 19.45 7.05 -13.23
C TRP A 232 20.19 8.36 -13.49
N GLY A 233 21.43 8.30 -13.96
CA GLY A 233 22.28 9.49 -14.15
C GLY A 233 22.24 10.01 -15.57
N THR A 234 22.91 9.31 -16.46
CA THR A 234 22.94 9.59 -17.89
C THR A 234 22.01 8.65 -18.64
N ALA A 235 21.42 9.15 -19.70
CA ALA A 235 20.53 8.37 -20.56
C ALA A 235 21.34 7.23 -21.24
N THR A 236 20.92 5.99 -21.04
CA THR A 236 21.55 4.80 -21.64
C THR A 236 21.16 4.59 -23.10
N GLN A 237 20.07 5.24 -23.53
CA GLN A 237 19.58 5.25 -24.91
C GLN A 237 18.83 6.55 -25.20
N ASP A 238 18.59 6.84 -26.47
CA ASP A 238 17.84 8.02 -26.91
C ASP A 238 16.41 8.00 -26.38
N TYR A 239 15.94 9.13 -25.86
CA TYR A 239 14.55 9.35 -25.53
C TYR A 239 13.88 10.17 -26.65
N ALA A 240 12.99 9.54 -27.39
CA ALA A 240 12.29 10.15 -28.52
C ALA A 240 10.77 10.16 -28.30
N ILE A 241 10.10 11.18 -28.82
CA ILE A 241 8.64 11.25 -28.94
C ILE A 241 8.30 11.29 -30.44
N GLY A 242 7.72 10.21 -30.94
CA GLY A 242 7.59 9.98 -32.39
C GLY A 242 8.97 9.90 -33.01
N ASP A 243 9.19 10.67 -34.09
CA ASP A 243 10.47 10.71 -34.83
C ASP A 243 11.48 11.72 -34.26
N THR A 244 11.13 12.46 -33.21
CA THR A 244 11.98 13.51 -32.62
C THR A 244 12.70 13.02 -31.39
N VAL A 245 14.04 12.96 -31.42
CA VAL A 245 14.86 12.69 -30.24
C VAL A 245 14.91 13.94 -29.37
N ILE A 246 14.42 13.83 -28.13
CA ILE A 246 14.41 14.92 -27.15
C ILE A 246 15.66 14.90 -26.29
N ILE A 247 16.11 13.70 -25.90
CA ILE A 247 17.32 13.52 -25.10
C ILE A 247 18.16 12.45 -25.78
N HIS A 248 19.38 12.80 -26.18
CA HIS A 248 20.31 11.85 -26.76
C HIS A 248 20.96 10.97 -25.68
N GLN A 249 21.35 9.76 -26.08
CA GLN A 249 22.18 8.88 -25.27
C GLN A 249 23.40 9.63 -24.70
N GLY A 250 23.69 9.46 -23.42
CA GLY A 250 24.73 10.21 -22.70
C GLY A 250 24.30 11.56 -22.12
N GLY A 251 23.11 12.07 -22.50
CA GLY A 251 22.50 13.25 -21.88
C GLY A 251 21.94 12.97 -20.48
N VAL A 252 21.35 13.98 -19.84
CA VAL A 252 20.66 13.81 -18.55
C VAL A 252 19.49 12.87 -18.71
N SER A 253 19.38 11.85 -17.84
CA SER A 253 18.30 10.87 -17.95
C SER A 253 16.91 11.50 -17.96
N PRO A 254 15.98 11.03 -18.83
CA PRO A 254 14.56 11.46 -18.84
C PRO A 254 13.85 11.27 -17.50
N VAL A 255 14.37 10.41 -16.63
CA VAL A 255 13.90 10.21 -15.25
C VAL A 255 13.74 11.54 -14.52
N TRP A 256 14.76 12.42 -14.60
CA TRP A 256 14.76 13.70 -13.90
C TRP A 256 13.82 14.72 -14.52
N LEU A 257 13.52 14.61 -15.83
CA LEU A 257 12.48 15.42 -16.47
C LEU A 257 11.11 15.09 -15.87
N PHE A 258 10.75 13.80 -15.82
CA PHE A 258 9.46 13.36 -15.28
C PHE A 258 9.34 13.61 -13.77
N VAL A 259 10.37 13.28 -13.00
CA VAL A 259 10.41 13.58 -11.56
C VAL A 259 10.28 15.08 -11.33
N GLY A 260 10.96 15.92 -12.10
CA GLY A 260 10.88 17.38 -12.03
C GLY A 260 9.47 17.89 -12.30
N ILE A 261 8.81 17.41 -13.38
CA ILE A 261 7.40 17.72 -13.67
C ILE A 261 6.52 17.34 -12.48
N GLY A 262 6.69 16.13 -11.94
CA GLY A 262 5.92 15.66 -10.81
C GLY A 262 6.10 16.51 -9.55
N VAL A 263 7.35 16.88 -9.22
CA VAL A 263 7.66 17.76 -8.09
C VAL A 263 7.04 19.15 -8.26
N VAL A 264 7.10 19.72 -9.47
CA VAL A 264 6.46 21.02 -9.78
C VAL A 264 4.95 20.94 -9.59
N LEU A 265 4.30 19.88 -10.11
CA LEU A 265 2.85 19.67 -9.94
C LEU A 265 2.45 19.51 -8.47
N LEU A 266 3.25 18.78 -7.68
CA LEU A 266 3.01 18.66 -6.23
C LEU A 266 3.23 19.98 -5.50
N ALA A 267 4.22 20.78 -5.89
CA ALA A 267 4.43 22.12 -5.34
C ALA A 267 3.26 23.06 -5.67
N LEU A 268 2.76 23.00 -6.91
CA LEU A 268 1.56 23.72 -7.33
C LEU A 268 0.31 23.24 -6.56
N PHE A 269 0.16 21.95 -6.33
CA PHE A 269 -0.90 21.39 -5.49
C PHE A 269 -0.87 21.94 -4.08
N VAL A 270 0.31 21.96 -3.44
CA VAL A 270 0.46 22.50 -2.06
C VAL A 270 0.16 24.00 -2.03
N GLY A 271 0.70 24.77 -2.98
CA GLY A 271 0.44 26.22 -3.08
C GLY A 271 -1.04 26.52 -3.34
N TYR A 272 -1.69 25.75 -4.23
CA TYR A 272 -3.12 25.88 -4.51
C TYR A 272 -3.97 25.50 -3.29
N SER A 273 -3.66 24.42 -2.60
CA SER A 273 -4.36 24.01 -1.37
C SER A 273 -4.24 25.06 -0.29
N TRP A 274 -3.06 25.65 -0.10
CA TRP A 274 -2.84 26.75 0.84
C TRP A 274 -3.65 27.99 0.48
N ALA A 275 -3.64 28.42 -0.79
CA ALA A 275 -4.41 29.57 -1.26
C ALA A 275 -5.92 29.36 -1.09
N ARG A 276 -6.39 28.14 -1.35
CA ARG A 276 -7.79 27.75 -1.19
C ARG A 276 -8.22 27.79 0.28
N GLU A 277 -7.38 27.25 1.18
CA GLU A 277 -7.62 27.29 2.63
C GLU A 277 -7.64 28.72 3.18
N LYS A 278 -6.72 29.59 2.72
CA LYS A 278 -6.68 31.00 3.08
C LYS A 278 -7.95 31.77 2.65
N ASN A 279 -8.56 31.37 1.54
CA ASN A 279 -9.81 31.94 1.01
C ASN A 279 -11.08 31.29 1.61
N GLY A 280 -10.97 30.51 2.70
CA GLY A 280 -12.10 29.87 3.38
C GLY A 280 -12.75 28.74 2.59
N ARG A 281 -12.11 28.25 1.52
CA ARG A 281 -12.60 27.10 0.73
C ARG A 281 -11.92 25.83 1.20
N ALA A 282 -12.67 24.74 1.29
CA ALA A 282 -12.12 23.43 1.66
C ALA A 282 -11.16 22.93 0.57
N PRO A 283 -9.85 22.72 0.85
CA PRO A 283 -8.92 22.08 -0.07
C PRO A 283 -9.14 20.55 -0.08
N LEU A 284 -8.53 19.86 -1.06
CA LEU A 284 -8.51 18.40 -1.07
C LEU A 284 -7.80 17.85 0.18
N VAL A 285 -6.66 18.44 0.52
CA VAL A 285 -5.86 18.16 1.72
C VAL A 285 -5.52 19.47 2.39
N SER A 286 -5.80 19.58 3.70
CA SER A 286 -5.40 20.74 4.47
C SER A 286 -3.88 20.77 4.64
N VAL A 287 -3.24 21.90 4.30
CA VAL A 287 -1.79 22.08 4.47
C VAL A 287 -1.39 22.03 5.95
N LYS A 288 -2.33 22.32 6.86
CA LYS A 288 -2.12 22.21 8.31
C LYS A 288 -1.76 20.77 8.74
N LEU A 289 -2.20 19.74 8.00
CA LEU A 289 -1.84 18.34 8.29
C LEU A 289 -0.32 18.08 8.19
N PHE A 290 0.44 18.95 7.54
CA PHE A 290 1.89 18.84 7.42
C PHE A 290 2.67 19.75 8.36
N THR A 291 2.02 20.42 9.31
CA THR A 291 2.70 21.27 10.30
C THR A 291 3.20 20.51 11.52
N ASN A 292 2.72 19.29 11.75
CA ASN A 292 3.10 18.48 12.90
C ASN A 292 4.30 17.58 12.56
N LEU A 293 5.47 17.87 13.12
CA LEU A 293 6.69 17.11 12.87
C LEU A 293 6.57 15.61 13.23
N THR A 294 5.84 15.26 14.30
CA THR A 294 5.63 13.87 14.69
C THR A 294 4.81 13.12 13.63
N SER A 295 3.75 13.75 13.11
CA SER A 295 2.95 13.21 12.03
C SER A 295 3.76 13.07 10.74
N ASN A 296 4.54 14.08 10.36
CA ASN A 296 5.35 14.07 9.14
C ASN A 296 6.42 12.97 9.17
N LEU A 297 7.15 12.83 10.28
CA LEU A 297 8.10 11.73 10.45
C LEU A 297 7.40 10.36 10.53
N GLY A 298 6.19 10.31 11.08
CA GLY A 298 5.33 9.14 11.05
C GLY A 298 4.95 8.74 9.62
N LEU A 299 4.51 9.69 8.79
CA LEU A 299 4.21 9.48 7.38
C LEU A 299 5.45 9.04 6.58
N LEU A 300 6.59 9.68 6.82
CA LEU A 300 7.85 9.30 6.17
C LEU A 300 8.24 7.87 6.52
N THR A 301 8.20 7.49 7.80
CA THR A 301 8.52 6.12 8.22
C THR A 301 7.51 5.10 7.68
N GLN A 302 6.25 5.47 7.56
CA GLN A 302 5.22 4.64 6.95
C GLN A 302 5.47 4.43 5.45
N ASN A 303 5.87 5.48 4.72
CA ASN A 303 6.27 5.37 3.32
C ASN A 303 7.46 4.42 3.15
N LEU A 304 8.53 4.64 3.92
CA LEU A 304 9.75 3.81 3.86
C LEU A 304 9.50 2.36 4.25
N GLN A 305 8.62 2.10 5.22
CA GLN A 305 8.22 0.74 5.61
C GLN A 305 7.57 -0.02 4.45
N TRP A 306 6.63 0.60 3.73
CA TRP A 306 5.97 -0.02 2.59
C TRP A 306 6.89 -0.13 1.37
N LEU A 307 7.78 0.85 1.17
CA LEU A 307 8.82 0.80 0.15
C LEU A 307 9.72 -0.42 0.37
N VAL A 308 10.21 -0.62 1.59
CA VAL A 308 11.08 -1.75 1.94
C VAL A 308 10.34 -3.09 1.77
N LEU A 309 9.10 -3.18 2.26
CA LEU A 309 8.30 -4.41 2.16
C LEU A 309 8.10 -4.84 0.70
N GLN A 310 7.56 -3.93 -0.12
CA GLN A 310 7.20 -4.25 -1.50
C GLN A 310 8.43 -4.39 -2.40
N GLY A 311 9.45 -3.56 -2.19
CA GLY A 311 10.71 -3.66 -2.90
C GLY A 311 11.44 -4.97 -2.60
N ALA A 312 11.54 -5.37 -1.33
CA ALA A 312 12.17 -6.63 -0.95
C ALA A 312 11.41 -7.85 -1.49
N PHE A 313 10.08 -7.86 -1.34
CA PHE A 313 9.25 -8.95 -1.88
C PHE A 313 9.39 -9.09 -3.39
N PHE A 314 9.42 -7.96 -4.12
CA PHE A 314 9.62 -7.97 -5.57
C PHE A 314 10.98 -8.58 -5.94
N VAL A 315 12.10 -8.06 -5.36
CA VAL A 315 13.45 -8.55 -5.67
C VAL A 315 13.59 -10.04 -5.37
N ILE A 316 13.12 -10.46 -4.18
CA ILE A 316 13.23 -11.85 -3.75
C ILE A 316 12.40 -12.76 -4.65
N SER A 317 11.18 -12.37 -5.00
CA SER A 317 10.31 -13.15 -5.88
C SER A 317 10.91 -13.32 -7.27
N VAL A 318 11.41 -12.22 -7.86
CA VAL A 318 12.05 -12.27 -9.19
C VAL A 318 13.32 -13.11 -9.15
N PHE A 319 14.15 -12.95 -8.12
CA PHE A 319 15.36 -13.75 -7.94
C PHE A 319 15.06 -15.26 -7.86
N LEU A 320 14.11 -15.64 -7.03
CA LEU A 320 13.74 -17.05 -6.86
C LEU A 320 13.18 -17.65 -8.16
N GLN A 321 12.35 -16.89 -8.88
CA GLN A 321 11.73 -17.38 -10.12
C GLN A 321 12.73 -17.39 -11.30
N GLN A 322 13.49 -16.32 -11.51
CA GLN A 322 14.34 -16.20 -12.69
C GLN A 322 15.74 -16.81 -12.54
N VAL A 323 16.35 -16.69 -11.35
CA VAL A 323 17.71 -17.17 -11.13
C VAL A 323 17.71 -18.58 -10.56
N ARG A 324 16.78 -18.89 -9.65
CA ARG A 324 16.70 -20.19 -8.98
C ARG A 324 15.74 -21.16 -9.70
N GLY A 325 14.96 -20.67 -10.67
CA GLY A 325 13.99 -21.48 -11.42
C GLY A 325 12.81 -21.97 -10.60
N PHE A 326 12.49 -21.32 -9.47
CA PHE A 326 11.38 -21.71 -8.60
C PHE A 326 10.04 -21.41 -9.26
N SER A 327 9.10 -22.32 -9.10
CA SER A 327 7.71 -22.09 -9.44
C SER A 327 7.07 -21.04 -8.53
N ALA A 328 5.87 -20.59 -8.89
CA ALA A 328 5.13 -19.61 -8.09
C ALA A 328 4.83 -20.14 -6.68
N ILE A 329 4.48 -21.44 -6.53
CA ILE A 329 4.21 -22.02 -5.21
C ILE A 329 5.48 -22.14 -4.37
N GLU A 330 6.60 -22.57 -4.95
CA GLU A 330 7.87 -22.65 -4.23
C GLU A 330 8.32 -21.26 -3.77
N THR A 331 8.20 -20.24 -4.63
CA THR A 331 8.44 -18.85 -4.26
C THR A 331 7.54 -18.41 -3.11
N GLY A 332 6.25 -18.73 -3.19
CA GLY A 332 5.29 -18.43 -2.12
C GLY A 332 5.66 -19.09 -0.80
N LEU A 333 6.06 -20.37 -0.83
CA LEU A 333 6.50 -21.11 0.37
C LEU A 333 7.76 -20.53 1.00
N VAL A 334 8.72 -20.08 0.19
CA VAL A 334 9.94 -19.42 0.70
C VAL A 334 9.60 -18.09 1.40
N LEU A 335 8.54 -17.40 0.98
CA LEU A 335 8.09 -16.14 1.59
C LEU A 335 7.24 -16.35 2.86
N VAL A 336 6.77 -17.58 3.15
CA VAL A 336 5.95 -17.88 4.35
C VAL A 336 6.57 -17.42 5.66
N PRO A 337 7.88 -17.56 5.94
CA PRO A 337 8.49 -17.07 7.17
C PRO A 337 8.32 -15.56 7.37
N ALA A 338 8.46 -14.75 6.30
CA ALA A 338 8.21 -13.31 6.38
C ALA A 338 6.75 -13.03 6.74
N THR A 339 5.83 -13.75 6.14
CA THR A 339 4.40 -13.72 6.40
C THR A 339 4.06 -14.07 7.85
N ILE A 340 4.61 -15.17 8.37
CA ILE A 340 4.43 -15.60 9.76
C ILE A 340 4.99 -14.53 10.71
N GLY A 341 6.20 -14.05 10.46
CA GLY A 341 6.83 -13.00 11.26
C GLY A 341 5.97 -11.74 11.33
N LEU A 342 5.43 -11.29 10.18
CA LEU A 342 4.54 -10.15 10.06
C LEU A 342 3.24 -10.35 10.86
N LEU A 343 2.58 -11.50 10.73
CA LEU A 343 1.32 -11.80 11.42
C LEU A 343 1.51 -11.89 12.93
N LEU A 344 2.52 -12.63 13.40
CA LEU A 344 2.79 -12.80 14.82
C LEU A 344 3.13 -11.46 15.49
N SER A 345 3.97 -10.65 14.85
CA SER A 345 4.39 -9.37 15.40
C SER A 345 3.27 -8.32 15.33
N SER A 346 2.47 -8.29 14.28
CA SER A 346 1.28 -7.43 14.20
C SER A 346 0.24 -7.78 15.26
N ALA A 347 0.01 -9.07 15.54
CA ALA A 347 -0.88 -9.52 16.61
C ALA A 347 -0.33 -9.18 18.02
N ALA A 348 0.99 -9.16 18.18
CA ALA A 348 1.65 -8.75 19.43
C ALA A 348 1.71 -7.22 19.61
N ALA A 349 1.65 -6.45 18.53
CA ALA A 349 1.82 -4.99 18.53
C ALA A 349 0.92 -4.24 19.52
N PRO A 350 -0.38 -4.57 19.71
CA PRO A 350 -1.22 -3.92 20.72
C PRO A 350 -0.74 -4.15 22.17
N ARG A 351 -0.20 -5.35 22.47
CA ARG A 351 0.38 -5.67 23.79
C ARG A 351 1.69 -4.89 23.99
N MET A 352 2.51 -4.80 22.96
CA MET A 352 3.77 -4.05 23.00
C MET A 352 3.52 -2.54 23.15
N ALA A 353 2.48 -2.00 22.51
CA ALA A 353 2.09 -0.59 22.60
C ALA A 353 1.63 -0.16 24.01
N ARG A 354 1.17 -1.11 24.85
CA ARG A 354 0.86 -0.83 26.27
C ARG A 354 2.12 -0.58 27.11
N ARG A 355 3.26 -1.14 26.72
CA ARG A 355 4.53 -1.08 27.48
C ARG A 355 5.56 -0.14 26.86
N HIS A 356 5.47 0.12 25.56
CA HIS A 356 6.45 0.89 24.80
C HIS A 356 5.77 1.97 23.96
N SER A 357 6.42 3.13 23.82
CA SER A 357 5.91 4.19 22.94
C SER A 357 5.97 3.77 21.48
N GLN A 358 5.06 4.28 20.64
CA GLN A 358 5.01 4.02 19.21
C GLN A 358 6.37 4.31 18.52
N ARG A 359 7.03 5.38 18.92
CA ARG A 359 8.39 5.73 18.49
C ARG A 359 9.41 4.62 18.73
N ARG A 360 9.40 3.98 19.92
CA ARG A 360 10.31 2.86 20.21
C ARG A 360 10.00 1.64 19.37
N LEU A 361 8.73 1.36 19.13
CA LEU A 361 8.29 0.26 18.29
C LEU A 361 8.72 0.45 16.84
N ILE A 362 8.58 1.66 16.29
CA ILE A 362 9.01 1.97 14.92
C ILE A 362 10.53 1.81 14.78
N ARG A 363 11.30 2.33 15.73
CA ARG A 363 12.77 2.18 15.73
C ARG A 363 13.20 0.72 15.78
N PHE A 364 12.60 -0.03 16.70
CA PHE A 364 12.89 -1.45 16.85
C PHE A 364 12.49 -2.23 15.61
N GLY A 365 11.34 -1.91 15.01
CA GLY A 365 10.86 -2.52 13.78
C GLY A 365 11.84 -2.31 12.60
N PHE A 366 12.30 -1.08 12.37
CA PHE A 366 13.30 -0.82 11.31
C PHE A 366 14.64 -1.51 11.59
N PHE A 367 15.09 -1.52 12.84
CA PHE A 367 16.32 -2.23 13.22
C PHE A 367 16.23 -3.72 12.91
N VAL A 368 15.13 -4.38 13.32
CA VAL A 368 14.90 -5.81 13.06
C VAL A 368 14.75 -6.08 11.55
N THR A 369 14.08 -5.18 10.81
CA THR A 369 13.96 -5.29 9.35
C THR A 369 15.33 -5.20 8.66
N ALA A 370 16.15 -4.23 9.05
CA ALA A 370 17.50 -4.06 8.51
C ALA A 370 18.40 -5.28 8.84
N LEU A 371 18.29 -5.81 10.07
CA LEU A 371 18.97 -7.03 10.47
C LEU A 371 18.50 -8.23 9.63
N GLY A 372 17.20 -8.37 9.40
CA GLY A 372 16.62 -9.42 8.56
C GLY A 372 17.14 -9.37 7.12
N LEU A 373 17.18 -8.18 6.51
CA LEU A 373 17.74 -7.97 5.17
C LEU A 373 19.25 -8.24 5.15
N GLY A 374 19.99 -7.82 6.18
CA GLY A 374 21.41 -8.12 6.32
C GLY A 374 21.70 -9.61 6.40
N LEU A 375 20.92 -10.37 7.17
CA LEU A 375 21.03 -11.83 7.23
C LEU A 375 20.67 -12.49 5.89
N LEU A 376 19.68 -11.98 5.21
CA LEU A 376 19.27 -12.48 3.88
C LEU A 376 20.38 -12.29 2.86
N LEU A 377 21.08 -11.16 2.88
CA LEU A 377 22.25 -10.88 2.04
C LEU A 377 23.44 -11.77 2.42
N ALA A 378 23.72 -11.93 3.71
CA ALA A 378 24.87 -12.70 4.20
C ALA A 378 24.72 -14.21 3.97
N LEU A 379 23.52 -14.74 4.20
CA LEU A 379 23.29 -16.20 4.13
C LEU A 379 22.79 -16.66 2.75
N GLY A 380 22.01 -15.82 2.06
CA GLY A 380 21.36 -16.18 0.79
C GLY A 380 22.28 -16.08 -0.42
N GLY A 381 23.30 -15.21 -0.40
CA GLY A 381 24.21 -14.98 -1.53
C GLY A 381 25.21 -16.11 -1.78
N THR A 382 25.61 -16.84 -0.74
CA THR A 382 26.69 -17.87 -0.81
C THR A 382 26.20 -19.30 -0.76
N ASN A 383 24.94 -19.52 -0.33
CA ASN A 383 24.41 -20.86 -0.05
C ASN A 383 23.25 -21.23 -1.00
N PRO A 384 23.32 -22.37 -1.70
CA PRO A 384 22.22 -22.82 -2.55
C PRO A 384 20.97 -23.28 -1.79
N SER A 385 21.05 -23.42 -0.46
CA SER A 385 19.97 -23.95 0.37
C SER A 385 18.84 -22.91 0.58
N VAL A 386 17.59 -23.34 0.39
CA VAL A 386 16.40 -22.53 0.69
C VAL A 386 16.34 -22.12 2.16
N TRP A 387 16.84 -22.93 3.06
CA TRP A 387 16.87 -22.70 4.49
C TRP A 387 17.66 -21.44 4.89
N SER A 388 18.60 -21.01 4.02
CA SER A 388 19.41 -19.79 4.24
C SER A 388 18.58 -18.50 4.22
N TYR A 389 17.43 -18.49 3.49
CA TYR A 389 16.58 -17.30 3.39
C TYR A 389 15.65 -17.15 4.58
N LEU A 390 15.27 -18.25 5.26
CA LEU A 390 14.20 -18.26 6.24
C LEU A 390 14.44 -17.33 7.44
N PRO A 391 15.63 -17.31 8.09
CA PRO A 391 15.86 -16.43 9.25
C PRO A 391 15.75 -14.95 8.88
N GLY A 392 16.34 -14.56 7.75
CA GLY A 392 16.30 -13.18 7.25
C GLY A 392 14.88 -12.73 6.92
N LEU A 393 14.12 -13.55 6.20
CA LEU A 393 12.73 -13.32 5.86
C LEU A 393 11.84 -13.21 7.10
N PHE A 394 11.99 -14.11 8.06
CA PHE A 394 11.23 -14.08 9.30
C PHE A 394 11.47 -12.78 10.09
N LEU A 395 12.74 -12.39 10.27
CA LEU A 395 13.07 -11.16 10.99
C LEU A 395 12.59 -9.92 10.25
N MET A 396 12.72 -9.88 8.90
CA MET A 396 12.17 -8.80 8.09
C MET A 396 10.65 -8.67 8.33
N GLY A 397 9.93 -9.79 8.28
CA GLY A 397 8.50 -9.83 8.54
C GLY A 397 8.14 -9.36 9.96
N VAL A 398 8.87 -9.80 10.98
CA VAL A 398 8.70 -9.37 12.38
C VAL A 398 8.86 -7.85 12.50
N GLY A 399 9.94 -7.29 11.95
CA GLY A 399 10.19 -5.85 12.00
C GLY A 399 9.07 -5.04 11.36
N ILE A 400 8.64 -5.44 10.16
CA ILE A 400 7.56 -4.76 9.42
C ILE A 400 6.24 -4.88 10.16
N GLY A 401 5.88 -6.05 10.69
CA GLY A 401 4.61 -6.25 11.40
C GLY A 401 4.48 -5.40 12.67
N ILE A 402 5.59 -5.20 13.42
CA ILE A 402 5.62 -4.26 14.56
C ILE A 402 5.30 -2.83 14.07
N MET A 403 5.87 -2.42 12.95
CA MET A 403 5.72 -1.06 12.41
C MET A 403 4.33 -0.80 11.85
N LEU A 404 3.66 -1.80 11.25
CA LEU A 404 2.35 -1.63 10.60
C LEU A 404 1.32 -0.94 11.49
N THR A 405 1.23 -1.36 12.74
CA THR A 405 0.31 -0.76 13.71
C THR A 405 0.88 0.50 14.34
N ALA A 406 2.18 0.50 14.67
CA ALA A 406 2.81 1.59 15.39
C ALA A 406 2.89 2.89 14.58
N SER A 407 3.21 2.81 13.27
CA SER A 407 3.31 4.00 12.40
C SER A 407 1.96 4.64 12.14
N VAL A 408 0.92 3.83 11.88
CA VAL A 408 -0.45 4.33 11.69
C VAL A 408 -0.96 5.00 12.97
N ASN A 409 -0.78 4.35 14.13
CA ASN A 409 -1.21 4.92 15.42
C ASN A 409 -0.46 6.22 15.75
N LEU A 410 0.83 6.31 15.42
CA LEU A 410 1.62 7.53 15.64
C LEU A 410 1.06 8.70 14.83
N VAL A 411 0.78 8.48 13.57
CA VAL A 411 0.25 9.51 12.65
C VAL A 411 -1.14 9.95 13.10
N GLN A 412 -2.04 9.00 13.35
CA GLN A 412 -3.42 9.31 13.70
C GLN A 412 -3.54 9.97 15.07
N SER A 413 -2.81 9.50 16.09
CA SER A 413 -2.86 10.07 17.42
C SER A 413 -2.27 11.49 17.54
N ALA A 414 -1.58 11.96 16.51
CA ALA A 414 -1.07 13.34 16.45
C ALA A 414 -2.17 14.36 16.12
N TRP A 415 -3.39 13.92 15.77
CA TRP A 415 -4.47 14.77 15.28
C TRP A 415 -5.79 14.53 16.02
N PRO A 416 -6.64 15.56 16.20
CA PRO A 416 -7.94 15.42 16.84
C PRO A 416 -8.94 14.65 15.97
N GLU A 417 -10.04 14.19 16.57
CA GLU A 417 -11.02 13.30 15.91
C GLU A 417 -11.67 13.90 14.65
N ASN A 418 -11.87 15.20 14.61
CA ASN A 418 -12.53 15.88 13.47
C ASN A 418 -11.70 15.88 12.16
N VAL A 419 -10.40 15.59 12.21
CA VAL A 419 -9.52 15.49 11.02
C VAL A 419 -9.00 14.07 10.78
N GLN A 420 -9.49 13.08 11.54
CA GLN A 420 -9.05 11.68 11.41
C GLN A 420 -9.31 11.09 10.01
N GLY A 421 -10.40 11.49 9.36
CA GLY A 421 -10.70 11.07 7.99
C GLY A 421 -9.62 11.53 7.00
N ASP A 422 -9.27 12.80 7.06
CA ASP A 422 -8.27 13.41 6.17
C ASP A 422 -6.88 12.81 6.38
N ILE A 423 -6.42 12.71 7.62
CA ILE A 423 -5.11 12.13 7.92
C ILE A 423 -5.04 10.63 7.60
N SER A 424 -6.16 9.89 7.72
CA SER A 424 -6.23 8.49 7.30
C SER A 424 -6.09 8.35 5.79
N GLY A 425 -6.73 9.21 5.00
CA GLY A 425 -6.58 9.26 3.56
C GLY A 425 -5.14 9.56 3.13
N VAL A 426 -4.52 10.57 3.74
CA VAL A 426 -3.10 10.92 3.51
C VAL A 426 -2.18 9.75 3.90
N SER A 427 -2.38 9.15 5.06
CA SER A 427 -1.59 8.01 5.55
C SER A 427 -1.65 6.82 4.59
N ARG A 428 -2.82 6.49 4.05
CA ARG A 428 -2.99 5.41 3.07
C ARG A 428 -2.37 5.75 1.72
N SER A 429 -2.55 6.99 1.23
CA SER A 429 -1.90 7.46 0.00
C SER A 429 -0.37 7.35 0.10
N VAL A 430 0.21 7.80 1.22
CA VAL A 430 1.65 7.73 1.48
C VAL A 430 2.15 6.28 1.57
N SER A 431 1.37 5.36 2.15
CA SER A 431 1.70 3.93 2.17
C SER A 431 1.75 3.32 0.77
N ASN A 432 0.73 3.60 -0.04
CA ASN A 432 0.65 3.10 -1.41
C ASN A 432 1.73 3.71 -2.31
N LEU A 433 2.07 5.01 -2.10
CA LEU A 433 3.20 5.64 -2.75
C LEU A 433 4.52 4.94 -2.39
N GLY A 434 4.71 4.58 -1.11
CA GLY A 434 5.87 3.80 -0.68
C GLY A 434 5.93 2.44 -1.39
N SER A 435 4.81 1.72 -1.46
CA SER A 435 4.71 0.46 -2.20
C SER A 435 5.08 0.62 -3.67
N SER A 436 4.54 1.64 -4.33
CA SER A 436 4.80 1.95 -5.73
C SER A 436 6.29 2.27 -5.98
N LEU A 437 6.87 3.15 -5.17
CA LEU A 437 8.29 3.49 -5.25
C LEU A 437 9.18 2.28 -4.96
N GLY A 438 8.80 1.43 -4.00
CA GLY A 438 9.54 0.22 -3.66
C GLY A 438 9.67 -0.74 -4.83
N VAL A 439 8.57 -1.04 -5.51
CA VAL A 439 8.57 -1.90 -6.70
C VAL A 439 9.29 -1.23 -7.87
N ALA A 440 9.06 0.09 -8.08
CA ALA A 440 9.68 0.83 -9.17
C ALA A 440 11.22 0.88 -9.04
N ILE A 441 11.73 1.25 -7.86
CA ILE A 441 13.17 1.30 -7.57
C ILE A 441 13.78 -0.11 -7.65
N ALA A 442 13.17 -1.07 -6.96
CA ALA A 442 13.68 -2.44 -6.92
C ALA A 442 13.74 -3.05 -8.33
N GLY A 443 12.69 -2.89 -9.12
CA GLY A 443 12.62 -3.44 -10.46
C GLY A 443 13.57 -2.75 -11.45
N SER A 444 13.76 -1.43 -11.33
CA SER A 444 14.74 -0.71 -12.16
C SER A 444 16.18 -1.18 -11.90
N LEU A 445 16.49 -1.51 -10.65
CA LEU A 445 17.80 -2.05 -10.28
C LEU A 445 17.99 -3.49 -10.77
N VAL A 446 16.92 -4.30 -10.72
CA VAL A 446 16.94 -5.68 -11.24
C VAL A 446 17.02 -5.71 -12.77
N ALA A 447 16.43 -4.73 -13.46
CA ALA A 447 16.52 -4.61 -14.92
C ALA A 447 17.93 -4.26 -15.41
N GLY A 448 18.76 -3.62 -14.59
CA GLY A 448 20.16 -3.36 -14.89
C GLY A 448 20.97 -4.65 -14.92
N ALA A 449 21.45 -5.07 -16.10
CA ALA A 449 22.24 -6.27 -16.24
C ALA A 449 23.64 -6.09 -15.59
N ILE A 450 23.90 -6.82 -14.51
CA ILE A 450 25.24 -6.89 -13.88
C ILE A 450 25.78 -8.31 -14.11
N PRO A 451 27.00 -8.46 -14.62
CA PRO A 451 27.62 -9.78 -14.81
C PRO A 451 27.55 -10.62 -13.52
N GLY A 452 27.16 -11.88 -13.64
CA GLY A 452 27.06 -12.81 -12.50
C GLY A 452 25.81 -12.69 -11.64
N GLY A 453 24.77 -11.96 -12.08
CA GLY A 453 23.50 -11.85 -11.34
C GLY A 453 23.57 -10.95 -10.09
N GLY A 454 24.60 -10.11 -9.99
CA GLY A 454 24.80 -9.20 -8.84
C GLY A 454 23.71 -8.15 -8.66
N GLN A 455 22.87 -7.89 -9.69
CA GLN A 455 21.79 -6.89 -9.63
C GLN A 455 20.80 -7.14 -8.48
N TYR A 456 20.48 -8.38 -8.16
CA TYR A 456 19.58 -8.72 -7.07
C TYR A 456 20.19 -8.40 -5.69
N PHE A 457 21.47 -8.66 -5.53
CA PHE A 457 22.21 -8.30 -4.31
C PHE A 457 22.22 -6.79 -4.12
N TYR A 458 22.58 -6.01 -5.15
CA TYR A 458 22.59 -4.54 -5.08
C TYR A 458 21.18 -3.97 -4.84
N ALA A 459 20.15 -4.53 -5.47
CA ALA A 459 18.77 -4.11 -5.22
C ALA A 459 18.38 -4.31 -3.76
N LEU A 460 18.71 -5.47 -3.15
CA LEU A 460 18.44 -5.71 -1.72
C LEU A 460 19.28 -4.83 -0.80
N VAL A 461 20.52 -4.51 -1.15
CA VAL A 461 21.38 -3.56 -0.40
C VAL A 461 20.74 -2.17 -0.39
N ILE A 462 20.26 -1.69 -1.54
CA ILE A 462 19.61 -0.37 -1.64
C ILE A 462 18.27 -0.35 -0.86
N VAL A 463 17.46 -1.41 -0.99
CA VAL A 463 16.23 -1.56 -0.20
C VAL A 463 16.54 -1.60 1.30
N GLY A 464 17.60 -2.29 1.71
CA GLY A 464 18.13 -2.30 3.08
C GLY A 464 18.60 -0.92 3.55
N GLY A 465 19.19 -0.14 2.65
CA GLY A 465 19.55 1.26 2.88
C GLY A 465 18.34 2.13 3.24
N PHE A 466 17.20 1.93 2.57
CA PHE A 466 15.96 2.62 2.94
C PHE A 466 15.43 2.20 4.33
N ALA A 467 15.66 0.96 4.75
CA ALA A 467 15.34 0.56 6.13
C ALA A 467 16.21 1.30 7.16
N ILE A 468 17.49 1.53 6.84
CA ILE A 468 18.39 2.34 7.69
C ILE A 468 17.95 3.81 7.72
N VAL A 469 17.58 4.39 6.57
CA VAL A 469 17.03 5.74 6.49
C VAL A 469 15.76 5.86 7.34
N GLY A 470 14.87 4.86 7.29
CA GLY A 470 13.68 4.79 8.13
C GLY A 470 14.02 4.71 9.64
N TRP A 471 15.03 3.96 9.99
CA TRP A 471 15.54 3.90 11.37
C TRP A 471 16.06 5.25 11.85
N VAL A 472 16.86 5.95 11.04
CA VAL A 472 17.36 7.30 11.32
C VAL A 472 16.19 8.29 11.47
N ALA A 473 15.23 8.27 10.54
CA ALA A 473 14.02 9.10 10.63
C ALA A 473 13.26 8.85 11.94
N ALA A 474 13.14 7.58 12.37
CA ALA A 474 12.53 7.23 13.65
C ALA A 474 13.35 7.71 14.85
N LEU A 475 14.68 7.84 14.73
CA LEU A 475 15.53 8.44 15.79
C LEU A 475 15.25 9.94 15.96
N LEU A 476 14.94 10.64 14.88
CA LEU A 476 14.65 12.09 14.88
C LEU A 476 13.26 12.43 15.42
N MET A 477 12.36 11.45 15.59
CA MET A 477 11.03 11.72 16.16
C MET A 477 11.11 12.35 17.54
N PRO A 478 10.35 13.42 17.83
CA PRO A 478 10.32 14.08 19.13
C PRO A 478 9.92 13.11 20.24
N ARG A 479 10.45 13.28 21.44
CA ARG A 479 9.96 12.58 22.63
C ARG A 479 8.59 13.17 22.96
N ASN A 480 7.50 12.43 22.76
CA ASN A 480 6.17 12.90 23.09
C ASN A 480 6.08 13.23 24.59
N GLU A 481 5.90 14.49 24.91
CA GLU A 481 5.47 14.95 26.23
C GLU A 481 3.95 14.81 26.46
N ALA A 482 3.22 14.25 25.51
CA ALA A 482 1.75 14.09 25.57
C ALA A 482 1.25 13.27 26.79
N GLY A 483 2.12 12.53 27.46
CA GLY A 483 1.79 11.84 28.73
C GLY A 483 1.85 12.75 29.97
N LYS A 484 2.39 13.97 29.90
CA LYS A 484 2.47 14.89 31.04
C LYS A 484 1.25 15.79 31.15
N LYS A 485 0.63 16.21 30.03
CA LYS A 485 -0.57 17.07 30.06
C LYS A 485 -1.85 16.37 30.49
N ALA A 486 -1.96 15.05 30.35
CA ALA A 486 -3.13 14.27 30.81
C ALA A 486 -3.09 13.91 32.31
N ARG A 487 -2.02 14.25 33.04
CA ARG A 487 -1.91 14.05 34.50
C ARG A 487 -2.02 15.34 35.31
N SER A 488 -2.28 16.47 34.67
CA SER A 488 -2.40 17.79 35.32
C SER A 488 -3.72 18.51 34.98
N VAL A 489 -4.81 17.74 34.74
CA VAL A 489 -6.20 18.27 34.79
C VAL A 489 -7.03 17.32 35.62
#